data_272c2ba3ae2f1e3fae06c944cbdaf0e0
#
_entry.id   272c2ba3ae2f1e3fae06c944cbdaf0e0
#
_cell.length_a   1.000
_cell.length_b   1.000
_cell.length_c   1.000
_cell.angle_alpha   90.00
_cell.angle_beta   90.00
_cell.angle_gamma   90.00
#
_symmetry.space_group_name_H-M   'P 1'
#
loop_
_entity.id
_entity.type
_entity.pdbx_description
1 polymer ?
#
loop_
_entity_poly.entity_id
_entity_poly.type
_entity_poly.pdbx_seq_one_letter_code
_entity_poly.pdbx_strand_id
1 'polypeptide(L)'
;AAAGFTVERLPPDVYFEGAGDALFCGETLFAGYRLRSDAYGLQLVGQMLGKRVIPLELVDPYYYHIDTCFCPLAPGEAIYFPPAFDDYGRRALAEHVPSLIVVEEAEARSFACNAVVVGRTVVTNTGCPALHRALADRGYSPIATELSEFVKAGGSAKCLTLRLDGEEAAAWRSA
;
A
#
# COMPACT_ATOMS: atom_id res chain seq x y z
N ALA A 1 20.18 13.65 3.91
CA ALA A 1 20.81 14.96 3.74
C ALA A 1 21.66 15.02 2.47
N ALA A 2 22.50 14.01 2.14
CA ALA A 2 23.36 14.04 0.96
C ALA A 2 22.58 14.06 -0.39
N ALA A 3 21.34 13.60 -0.41
CA ALA A 3 20.45 13.61 -1.59
C ALA A 3 19.45 14.78 -1.59
N GLY A 4 19.64 15.79 -0.74
CA GLY A 4 18.75 16.96 -0.67
C GLY A 4 17.49 16.78 0.18
N PHE A 5 17.30 15.61 0.80
CA PHE A 5 16.16 15.36 1.68
C PHE A 5 16.38 15.91 3.09
N THR A 6 15.32 16.45 3.70
CA THR A 6 15.24 16.70 5.13
C THR A 6 14.94 15.37 5.83
N VAL A 7 15.71 15.07 6.89
CA VAL A 7 15.53 13.84 7.66
C VAL A 7 14.90 14.20 9.00
N GLU A 8 13.67 13.75 9.19
CA GLU A 8 12.97 13.81 10.46
C GLU A 8 13.09 12.47 11.19
N ARG A 9 12.99 12.50 12.52
CA ARG A 9 13.13 11.31 13.36
C ARG A 9 11.96 11.22 14.34
N LEU A 10 11.41 10.03 14.47
CA LEU A 10 10.47 9.69 15.55
C LEU A 10 11.25 9.44 16.87
N PRO A 11 10.59 9.52 18.04
CA PRO A 11 11.16 9.07 19.30
C PRO A 11 11.69 7.64 19.21
N PRO A 12 12.77 7.30 19.93
CA PRO A 12 13.48 6.01 19.75
C PRO A 12 12.68 4.79 20.20
N ASP A 13 11.61 4.97 20.97
CA ASP A 13 10.68 3.96 21.49
C ASP A 13 9.41 3.83 20.67
N VAL A 14 9.32 4.49 19.51
CA VAL A 14 8.17 4.47 18.60
C VAL A 14 8.53 3.71 17.34
N TYR A 15 7.76 2.68 17.01
CA TYR A 15 7.98 1.85 15.83
C TYR A 15 7.14 2.34 14.65
N PHE A 16 7.82 2.59 13.51
CA PHE A 16 7.20 2.92 12.24
C PHE A 16 8.09 2.45 11.09
N GLU A 17 7.56 1.56 10.25
CA GLU A 17 8.32 0.93 9.16
C GLU A 17 8.12 1.61 7.78
N GLY A 18 7.76 2.88 7.78
CA GLY A 18 7.80 3.73 6.60
C GLY A 18 6.89 3.28 5.46
N ALA A 19 7.43 3.24 4.25
CA ALA A 19 6.67 3.01 3.02
C ALA A 19 6.00 1.63 2.93
N GLY A 20 6.42 0.65 3.72
CA GLY A 20 5.71 -0.63 3.84
C GLY A 20 4.37 -0.48 4.55
N ASP A 21 4.29 0.41 5.54
CA ASP A 21 3.11 0.62 6.38
C ASP A 21 2.38 1.95 6.16
N ALA A 22 2.78 2.76 5.18
CA ALA A 22 2.14 4.05 4.96
C ALA A 22 2.10 4.42 3.47
N LEU A 23 0.89 4.51 2.91
CA LEU A 23 0.64 4.71 1.48
C LEU A 23 -0.38 5.85 1.27
N PHE A 24 -0.04 6.80 0.42
CA PHE A 24 -0.97 7.85 0.05
C PHE A 24 -1.99 7.40 -1.00
N CYS A 25 -3.26 7.74 -0.75
CA CYS A 25 -4.32 7.74 -1.75
C CYS A 25 -5.03 9.09 -1.72
N GLY A 26 -4.84 9.90 -2.72
CA GLY A 26 -5.20 11.31 -2.70
C GLY A 26 -4.43 12.09 -1.62
N GLU A 27 -5.14 12.86 -0.81
CA GLU A 27 -4.57 13.64 0.31
C GLU A 27 -4.44 12.82 1.60
N THR A 28 -4.95 11.60 1.63
CA THR A 28 -5.03 10.77 2.83
C THR A 28 -3.92 9.74 2.85
N LEU A 29 -3.23 9.62 3.98
CA LEU A 29 -2.27 8.58 4.27
C LEU A 29 -2.98 7.40 4.95
N PHE A 30 -3.07 6.27 4.27
CA PHE A 30 -3.52 5.01 4.85
C PHE A 30 -2.33 4.29 5.46
N ALA A 31 -2.44 3.88 6.71
CA ALA A 31 -1.28 3.33 7.41
C ALA A 31 -1.63 2.11 8.27
N GLY A 32 -0.90 1.03 8.05
CA GLY A 32 -1.04 -0.23 8.78
C GLY A 32 -0.42 -0.16 10.17
N TYR A 33 -1.04 -0.82 11.14
CA TYR A 33 -0.50 -0.95 12.48
C TYR A 33 -0.77 -2.33 13.09
N ARG A 34 -0.23 -2.57 14.27
CA ARG A 34 -0.29 -3.75 15.10
C ARG A 34 0.86 -4.74 14.91
N LEU A 35 1.26 -5.04 13.66
CA LEU A 35 2.27 -6.08 13.40
C LEU A 35 3.70 -5.53 13.38
N ARG A 36 3.91 -4.38 12.75
CA ARG A 36 5.25 -3.78 12.56
C ARG A 36 5.31 -2.34 13.00
N SER A 37 4.25 -1.57 12.81
CA SER A 37 4.18 -0.16 13.21
C SER A 37 3.21 0.04 14.35
N ASP A 38 3.45 1.06 15.17
CA ASP A 38 2.60 1.45 16.29
C ASP A 38 1.55 2.49 15.84
N ALA A 39 0.32 2.35 16.33
CA ALA A 39 -0.73 3.36 16.08
C ALA A 39 -0.32 4.76 16.53
N TYR A 40 0.44 4.88 17.63
CA TYR A 40 0.99 6.15 18.09
C TYR A 40 2.03 6.72 17.10
N GLY A 41 2.86 5.86 16.52
CA GLY A 41 3.81 6.24 15.48
C GLY A 41 3.11 6.85 14.26
N LEU A 42 1.99 6.25 13.85
CA LEU A 42 1.19 6.78 12.74
C LEU A 42 0.61 8.16 13.04
N GLN A 43 0.16 8.40 14.28
CA GLN A 43 -0.32 9.71 14.69
C GLN A 43 0.78 10.77 14.60
N LEU A 44 1.99 10.46 15.09
CA LEU A 44 3.13 11.37 15.03
C LEU A 44 3.52 11.67 13.57
N VAL A 45 3.56 10.66 12.71
CA VAL A 45 3.84 10.84 11.27
C VAL A 45 2.81 11.76 10.63
N GLY A 46 1.51 11.58 10.93
CA GLY A 46 0.45 12.47 10.45
C GLY A 46 0.67 13.93 10.87
N GLN A 47 1.03 14.16 12.13
CA GLN A 47 1.34 15.50 12.65
C GLN A 47 2.57 16.11 11.95
N MET A 48 3.66 15.34 11.80
CA MET A 48 4.89 15.80 11.13
C MET A 48 4.66 16.19 9.68
N LEU A 49 3.81 15.43 8.96
CA LEU A 49 3.48 15.67 7.56
C LEU A 49 2.35 16.70 7.37
N GLY A 50 1.62 17.05 8.42
CA GLY A 50 0.41 17.87 8.32
C GLY A 50 -0.67 17.19 7.46
N LYS A 51 -0.74 15.85 7.47
CA LYS A 51 -1.65 15.06 6.65
C LYS A 51 -2.60 14.23 7.52
N ARG A 52 -3.81 14.01 6.98
CA ARG A 52 -4.76 13.06 7.58
C ARG A 52 -4.21 11.64 7.46
N VAL A 53 -4.18 10.93 8.57
CA VAL A 53 -3.85 9.50 8.61
C VAL A 53 -5.11 8.71 8.95
N ILE A 54 -5.36 7.64 8.21
CA ILE A 54 -6.36 6.62 8.54
C ILE A 54 -5.59 5.37 8.97
N PRO A 55 -5.58 5.06 10.28
CA PRO A 55 -4.93 3.85 10.78
C PRO A 55 -5.77 2.63 10.43
N LEU A 56 -5.13 1.58 9.94
CA LEU A 56 -5.74 0.32 9.53
C LEU A 56 -5.11 -0.82 10.31
N GLU A 57 -5.90 -1.54 11.12
CA GLU A 57 -5.41 -2.70 11.85
C GLU A 57 -5.21 -3.88 10.91
N LEU A 58 -3.98 -4.42 10.89
CA LEU A 58 -3.63 -5.63 10.15
C LEU A 58 -3.86 -6.83 11.07
N VAL A 59 -4.76 -7.74 10.66
CA VAL A 59 -5.19 -8.87 11.50
C VAL A 59 -4.61 -10.21 11.06
N ASP A 60 -4.09 -10.31 9.84
CA ASP A 60 -3.43 -11.52 9.35
C ASP A 60 -1.91 -11.33 9.31
N PRO A 61 -1.13 -12.10 10.09
CA PRO A 61 0.35 -11.98 10.12
C PRO A 61 1.04 -12.25 8.78
N TYR A 62 0.39 -12.88 7.82
CA TYR A 62 0.94 -13.07 6.48
C TYR A 62 1.06 -11.72 5.76
N TYR A 63 0.11 -10.82 5.99
CA TYR A 63 0.10 -9.46 5.43
C TYR A 63 0.61 -8.46 6.46
N TYR A 64 1.88 -8.60 6.84
CA TYR A 64 2.51 -7.88 7.95
C TYR A 64 2.74 -6.39 7.72
N HIS A 65 2.72 -5.93 6.47
CA HIS A 65 2.72 -4.52 6.06
C HIS A 65 1.46 -4.22 5.21
N ILE A 66 0.99 -2.98 5.26
CA ILE A 66 -0.17 -2.57 4.47
C ILE A 66 0.08 -2.71 2.96
N ASP A 67 1.29 -2.51 2.48
CA ASP A 67 1.64 -2.63 1.06
C ASP A 67 1.53 -4.05 0.52
N THR A 68 1.41 -5.06 1.39
CA THR A 68 1.19 -6.45 0.99
C THR A 68 -0.29 -6.76 0.70
N CYS A 69 -1.22 -5.93 1.19
CA CYS A 69 -2.66 -6.15 1.10
C CYS A 69 -3.47 -4.94 0.61
N PHE A 70 -2.81 -3.81 0.33
CA PHE A 70 -3.42 -2.59 -0.20
C PHE A 70 -2.43 -1.87 -1.12
N CYS A 71 -2.89 -1.45 -2.29
CA CYS A 71 -2.09 -0.66 -3.22
C CYS A 71 -2.95 0.43 -3.87
N PRO A 72 -2.72 1.70 -3.54
CA PRO A 72 -3.32 2.82 -4.25
C PRO A 72 -2.88 2.86 -5.72
N LEU A 73 -3.85 3.02 -6.63
CA LEU A 73 -3.65 3.11 -8.07
C LEU A 73 -3.69 4.54 -8.59
N ALA A 74 -4.68 5.29 -8.11
CA ALA A 74 -4.94 6.69 -8.42
C ALA A 74 -5.64 7.34 -7.22
N PRO A 75 -5.79 8.68 -7.13
CA PRO A 75 -6.60 9.30 -6.10
C PRO A 75 -8.02 8.72 -6.05
N GLY A 76 -8.37 8.08 -4.94
CA GLY A 76 -9.67 7.43 -4.75
C GLY A 76 -9.83 6.04 -5.40
N GLU A 77 -8.77 5.45 -5.92
CA GLU A 77 -8.79 4.11 -6.50
C GLU A 77 -7.66 3.24 -5.96
N ALA A 78 -7.96 2.01 -5.56
CA ALA A 78 -6.98 1.05 -5.04
C ALA A 78 -7.37 -0.41 -5.28
N ILE A 79 -6.38 -1.29 -5.24
CA ILE A 79 -6.56 -2.73 -5.06
C ILE A 79 -6.37 -3.08 -3.60
N TYR A 80 -7.15 -4.04 -3.08
CA TYR A 80 -7.01 -4.48 -1.70
C TYR A 80 -7.51 -5.89 -1.46
N PHE A 81 -7.01 -6.50 -0.39
CA PHE A 81 -7.44 -7.80 0.12
C PHE A 81 -8.16 -7.61 1.46
N PRO A 82 -9.52 -7.63 1.48
CA PRO A 82 -10.31 -7.31 2.67
C PRO A 82 -9.99 -8.15 3.91
N PRO A 83 -9.74 -9.49 3.83
CA PRO A 83 -9.49 -10.30 5.01
C PRO A 83 -8.23 -9.93 5.82
N ALA A 84 -7.31 -9.15 5.24
CA ALA A 84 -6.13 -8.67 5.95
C ALA A 84 -6.45 -7.60 7.01
N PHE A 85 -7.65 -6.99 6.96
CA PHE A 85 -8.06 -5.88 7.80
C PHE A 85 -9.20 -6.29 8.75
N ASP A 86 -9.25 -5.64 9.90
CA ASP A 86 -10.40 -5.73 10.80
C ASP A 86 -11.67 -5.08 10.21
N ASP A 87 -12.81 -5.21 10.89
CA ASP A 87 -14.09 -4.65 10.43
C ASP A 87 -14.08 -3.13 10.30
N TYR A 88 -13.35 -2.44 11.18
CA TYR A 88 -13.19 -0.99 11.11
C TYR A 88 -12.38 -0.58 9.89
N GLY A 89 -11.24 -1.22 9.65
CA GLY A 89 -10.36 -0.96 8.52
C GLY A 89 -11.07 -1.17 7.18
N ARG A 90 -11.86 -2.24 7.05
CA ARG A 90 -12.66 -2.48 5.84
C ARG A 90 -13.69 -1.39 5.58
N ARG A 91 -14.40 -0.93 6.62
CA ARG A 91 -15.36 0.19 6.50
C ARG A 91 -14.66 1.50 6.18
N ALA A 92 -13.54 1.80 6.84
CA ALA A 92 -12.77 3.01 6.57
C ALA A 92 -12.24 3.05 5.14
N LEU A 93 -11.74 1.93 4.59
CA LEU A 93 -11.33 1.84 3.19
C LEU A 93 -12.51 2.07 2.25
N ALA A 94 -13.65 1.44 2.48
CA ALA A 94 -14.85 1.61 1.63
C ALA A 94 -15.41 3.04 1.67
N GLU A 95 -15.29 3.74 2.80
CA GLU A 95 -15.74 5.12 2.95
C GLU A 95 -14.81 6.13 2.24
N HIS A 96 -13.51 5.87 2.26
CA HIS A 96 -12.50 6.86 1.84
C HIS A 96 -11.86 6.55 0.49
N VAL A 97 -12.06 5.36 -0.05
CA VAL A 97 -11.58 4.95 -1.38
C VAL A 97 -12.76 4.51 -2.23
N PRO A 98 -13.36 5.41 -3.02
CA PRO A 98 -14.60 5.14 -3.78
C PRO A 98 -14.52 3.98 -4.76
N SER A 99 -13.33 3.70 -5.29
CA SER A 99 -13.11 2.62 -6.27
C SER A 99 -12.13 1.59 -5.73
N LEU A 100 -12.64 0.49 -5.21
CA LEU A 100 -11.84 -0.62 -4.69
C LEU A 100 -11.94 -1.84 -5.60
N ILE A 101 -10.79 -2.37 -6.01
CA ILE A 101 -10.66 -3.67 -6.66
C ILE A 101 -10.34 -4.70 -5.58
N VAL A 102 -11.28 -5.61 -5.34
CA VAL A 102 -11.08 -6.71 -4.38
C VAL A 102 -10.21 -7.79 -5.02
N VAL A 103 -9.14 -8.19 -4.31
CA VAL A 103 -8.29 -9.31 -4.71
C VAL A 103 -8.81 -10.58 -4.05
N GLU A 104 -8.87 -11.67 -4.81
CA GLU A 104 -9.24 -13.00 -4.31
C GLU A 104 -8.09 -13.60 -3.49
N GLU A 105 -8.41 -14.49 -2.54
CA GLU A 105 -7.42 -15.08 -1.63
C GLU A 105 -6.28 -15.79 -2.37
N ALA A 106 -6.59 -16.54 -3.41
CA ALA A 106 -5.57 -17.27 -4.19
C ALA A 106 -4.51 -16.32 -4.78
N GLU A 107 -4.92 -15.16 -5.28
CA GLU A 107 -4.02 -14.15 -5.84
C GLU A 107 -3.36 -13.31 -4.74
N ALA A 108 -4.07 -13.03 -3.65
CA ALA A 108 -3.51 -12.34 -2.49
C ALA A 108 -2.34 -13.11 -1.88
N ARG A 109 -2.41 -14.45 -1.84
CA ARG A 109 -1.31 -15.34 -1.41
C ARG A 109 -0.06 -15.21 -2.28
N SER A 110 -0.19 -14.72 -3.50
CA SER A 110 0.93 -14.37 -4.39
C SER A 110 1.36 -12.91 -4.26
N PHE A 111 0.91 -12.21 -3.22
CA PHE A 111 1.12 -10.78 -2.98
C PHE A 111 0.67 -9.90 -4.16
N ALA A 112 -0.51 -10.18 -4.71
CA ALA A 112 -1.09 -9.41 -5.82
C ALA A 112 -1.22 -7.91 -5.52
N CYS A 113 -1.52 -7.53 -4.25
CA CYS A 113 -1.58 -6.13 -3.83
C CYS A 113 -0.21 -5.47 -3.67
N ASN A 114 0.88 -6.24 -3.54
CA ASN A 114 2.24 -5.71 -3.42
C ASN A 114 2.77 -5.28 -4.80
N ALA A 115 2.08 -4.32 -5.41
CA ALA A 115 2.28 -3.88 -6.78
C ALA A 115 2.99 -2.53 -6.88
N VAL A 116 3.68 -2.32 -7.99
CA VAL A 116 4.28 -1.03 -8.37
C VAL A 116 3.42 -0.37 -9.42
N VAL A 117 3.04 0.88 -9.18
CA VAL A 117 2.23 1.69 -10.10
C VAL A 117 3.08 2.81 -10.67
N VAL A 118 3.10 2.92 -12.01
CA VAL A 118 3.76 4.01 -12.75
C VAL A 118 2.80 4.47 -13.85
N GLY A 119 2.17 5.61 -13.67
CA GLY A 119 1.10 6.08 -14.53
C GLY A 119 -0.06 5.06 -14.58
N ARG A 120 -0.34 4.54 -15.76
CA ARG A 120 -1.36 3.49 -15.93
C ARG A 120 -0.78 2.06 -15.94
N THR A 121 0.51 1.91 -15.74
CA THR A 121 1.15 0.60 -15.67
C THR A 121 1.17 0.08 -14.24
N VAL A 122 0.74 -1.17 -14.05
CA VAL A 122 0.72 -1.85 -12.74
C VAL A 122 1.51 -3.13 -12.84
N VAL A 123 2.66 -3.18 -12.16
CA VAL A 123 3.55 -4.35 -12.13
C VAL A 123 3.22 -5.19 -10.90
N THR A 124 2.90 -6.45 -11.11
CA THR A 124 2.58 -7.42 -10.05
C THR A 124 3.43 -8.67 -10.18
N ASN A 125 3.33 -9.58 -9.22
CA ASN A 125 3.81 -10.95 -9.41
C ASN A 125 3.00 -11.68 -10.50
N THR A 126 3.55 -12.76 -11.03
CA THR A 126 2.80 -13.76 -11.82
C THR A 126 1.70 -14.39 -10.97
N GLY A 127 0.73 -15.04 -11.62
CA GLY A 127 -0.35 -15.77 -10.93
C GLY A 127 -1.53 -14.91 -10.48
N CYS A 128 -1.70 -13.71 -11.04
CA CYS A 128 -2.78 -12.78 -10.71
C CYS A 128 -3.72 -12.48 -11.91
N PRO A 129 -4.27 -13.50 -12.61
CA PRO A 129 -5.03 -13.29 -13.84
C PRO A 129 -6.38 -12.58 -13.63
N ALA A 130 -7.05 -12.76 -12.49
CA ALA A 130 -8.31 -12.08 -12.19
C ALA A 130 -8.07 -10.59 -11.91
N LEU A 131 -7.05 -10.26 -11.11
CA LEU A 131 -6.64 -8.88 -10.89
C LEU A 131 -6.23 -8.20 -12.19
N HIS A 132 -5.45 -8.88 -13.06
CA HIS A 132 -5.02 -8.32 -14.34
C HIS A 132 -6.20 -7.96 -15.24
N ARG A 133 -7.24 -8.82 -15.31
CA ARG A 133 -8.48 -8.50 -16.04
C ARG A 133 -9.18 -7.27 -15.43
N ALA A 134 -9.36 -7.25 -14.11
CA ALA A 134 -10.01 -6.15 -13.43
C ALA A 134 -9.26 -4.80 -13.60
N LEU A 135 -7.94 -4.82 -13.65
CA LEU A 135 -7.11 -3.67 -13.96
C LEU A 135 -7.28 -3.21 -15.42
N ALA A 136 -7.21 -4.15 -16.36
CA ALA A 136 -7.40 -3.86 -17.80
C ALA A 136 -8.78 -3.26 -18.10
N ASP A 137 -9.83 -3.77 -17.48
CA ASP A 137 -11.21 -3.25 -17.59
C ASP A 137 -11.35 -1.80 -17.09
N ARG A 138 -10.41 -1.35 -16.22
CA ARG A 138 -10.30 0.04 -15.74
C ARG A 138 -9.28 0.86 -16.50
N GLY A 139 -8.73 0.33 -17.60
CA GLY A 139 -7.79 1.03 -18.47
C GLY A 139 -6.36 1.08 -17.91
N TYR A 140 -6.01 0.22 -16.97
CA TYR A 140 -4.61 0.00 -16.58
C TYR A 140 -3.95 -1.02 -17.51
N SER A 141 -2.61 -0.97 -17.54
CA SER A 141 -1.75 -1.90 -18.27
C SER A 141 -1.02 -2.81 -17.26
N PRO A 142 -1.61 -3.96 -16.87
CA PRO A 142 -0.97 -4.85 -15.92
C PRO A 142 0.22 -5.58 -16.58
N ILE A 143 1.31 -5.70 -15.82
CA ILE A 143 2.52 -6.45 -16.22
C ILE A 143 2.81 -7.49 -15.14
N ALA A 144 2.83 -8.76 -15.55
CA ALA A 144 3.26 -9.87 -14.69
C ALA A 144 4.78 -10.00 -14.72
N THR A 145 5.39 -10.05 -13.53
CA THR A 145 6.83 -10.30 -13.37
C THR A 145 7.02 -11.53 -12.48
N GLU A 146 7.92 -12.42 -12.85
CA GLU A 146 8.19 -13.62 -12.04
C GLU A 146 8.96 -13.24 -10.77
N LEU A 147 8.26 -13.31 -9.63
CA LEU A 147 8.76 -12.90 -8.31
C LEU A 147 8.59 -14.00 -7.25
N SER A 148 8.36 -15.26 -7.66
CA SER A 148 8.09 -16.38 -6.74
C SER A 148 9.18 -16.59 -5.70
N GLU A 149 10.44 -16.36 -6.03
CA GLU A 149 11.54 -16.45 -5.07
C GLU A 149 11.48 -15.35 -3.99
N PHE A 150 11.04 -14.14 -4.35
CA PHE A 150 10.86 -13.05 -3.39
C PHE A 150 9.62 -13.24 -2.52
N VAL A 151 8.57 -13.83 -3.07
CA VAL A 151 7.36 -14.21 -2.31
C VAL A 151 7.71 -15.15 -1.15
N LYS A 152 8.67 -16.06 -1.32
CA LYS A 152 9.17 -16.92 -0.23
C LYS A 152 9.83 -16.12 0.91
N ALA A 153 10.37 -14.96 0.60
CA ALA A 153 10.95 -14.04 1.58
C ALA A 153 9.92 -13.03 2.14
N GLY A 154 8.65 -13.13 1.73
CA GLY A 154 7.56 -12.32 2.26
C GLY A 154 7.27 -11.03 1.50
N GLY A 155 7.69 -10.88 0.24
CA GLY A 155 7.46 -9.67 -0.55
C GLY A 155 7.34 -9.91 -2.04
N SER A 156 6.91 -8.89 -2.78
CA SER A 156 6.76 -8.89 -4.23
C SER A 156 7.27 -7.56 -4.83
N ALA A 157 6.66 -7.07 -5.89
CA ALA A 157 7.16 -5.94 -6.68
C ALA A 157 7.39 -4.67 -5.85
N LYS A 158 6.43 -4.27 -5.02
CA LYS A 158 6.52 -3.06 -4.18
C LYS A 158 7.67 -3.16 -3.18
N CYS A 159 7.85 -4.29 -2.52
CA CYS A 159 8.90 -4.51 -1.53
C CYS A 159 10.32 -4.43 -2.13
N LEU A 160 10.47 -4.60 -3.44
CA LEU A 160 11.75 -4.50 -4.16
C LEU A 160 12.06 -3.07 -4.62
N THR A 161 11.18 -2.10 -4.37
CA THR A 161 11.29 -0.74 -4.87
C THR A 161 11.11 0.29 -3.77
N LEU A 162 11.75 1.44 -3.92
CA LEU A 162 11.51 2.64 -3.12
C LEU A 162 11.32 3.81 -4.07
N ARG A 163 10.13 4.40 -4.05
CA ARG A 163 9.86 5.66 -4.75
C ARG A 163 10.27 6.83 -3.87
N LEU A 164 10.99 7.78 -4.44
CA LEU A 164 11.45 8.98 -3.75
C LEU A 164 10.55 10.20 -4.01
N ASP A 165 9.57 10.06 -4.89
CA ASP A 165 8.63 11.11 -5.32
C ASP A 165 7.16 10.81 -4.90
N GLY A 166 6.97 9.84 -4.00
CA GLY A 166 5.66 9.39 -3.47
C GLY A 166 4.91 8.42 -4.39
N GLU A 167 3.79 7.88 -3.89
CA GLU A 167 2.90 6.98 -4.65
C GLU A 167 2.28 7.70 -5.84
N GLU A 168 1.94 6.93 -6.88
CA GLU A 168 1.21 7.43 -8.06
C GLU A 168 -0.14 8.06 -7.68
N ALA A 169 -0.79 7.50 -6.67
CA ALA A 169 -2.10 7.95 -6.17
C ALA A 169 -2.03 9.18 -5.24
N ALA A 170 -0.84 9.70 -4.93
CA ALA A 170 -0.71 10.87 -4.07
C ALA A 170 -1.17 12.14 -4.79
N ALA A 171 -1.96 12.98 -4.10
CA ALA A 171 -2.61 14.14 -4.73
C ALA A 171 -1.63 15.16 -5.33
N TRP A 172 -0.43 15.33 -4.76
CA TRP A 172 0.58 16.25 -5.28
C TRP A 172 1.18 15.85 -6.63
N ARG A 173 0.91 14.63 -7.12
CA ARG A 173 1.35 14.18 -8.44
C ARG A 173 0.41 14.61 -9.55
N SER A 174 -0.82 15.00 -9.20
CA SER A 174 -1.85 15.44 -10.14
C SER A 174 -1.92 16.97 -10.27
N ALA A 175 -1.05 17.70 -9.56
CA ALA A 175 -1.02 19.15 -9.49
C ALA A 175 -0.12 19.77 -10.57
#